data_9ca34a3039df8c7470f4bf8289d4bbee
#
_entry.id   9ca34a3039df8c7470f4bf8289d4bbee
#
_cell.length_a   1.000
_cell.length_b   1.000
_cell.length_c   1.000
_cell.angle_alpha   90.00
_cell.angle_beta   90.00
_cell.angle_gamma   90.00
#
_symmetry.space_group_name_H-M   'P 1'
#
loop_
_entity.id
_entity.type
_entity.pdbx_description
1 polymer ?
#
loop_
_entity_poly.entity_id
_entity_poly.type
_entity_poly.pdbx_seq_one_letter_code
_entity_poly.pdbx_strand_id
1 'polypeptide(L)'
;MSKILIGIDPGTKTGVAFYQDGKLTELHTCRILIAFNEIFEKVFLAQKQAHLYIENPNTWKRFKGNKDSHARAQGAGSVKRDYAIWVEFCEYHKIPYTPVSVRGNLKKLTKEQFAKVTGYKGPSSVHSRDAGMMVWGR
;
A
#
# COMPACT_ATOMS: atom_id res chain seq x y z
N MET A 1 5.48 1.76 -23.55
CA MET A 1 5.32 0.65 -22.60
C MET A 1 4.52 1.12 -21.39
N SER A 2 3.43 0.45 -21.06
CA SER A 2 2.61 0.86 -19.94
C SER A 2 3.34 0.61 -18.62
N LYS A 3 3.21 1.54 -17.70
CA LYS A 3 3.78 1.46 -16.37
C LYS A 3 2.71 0.96 -15.38
N ILE A 4 3.08 0.05 -14.51
CA ILE A 4 2.21 -0.39 -13.44
C ILE A 4 2.42 0.51 -12.23
N LEU A 5 1.34 1.08 -11.71
CA LEU A 5 1.38 1.83 -10.45
C LEU A 5 0.89 0.92 -9.34
N ILE A 6 1.64 0.85 -8.26
CA ILE A 6 1.37 -0.09 -7.17
C ILE A 6 1.28 0.66 -5.86
N GLY A 7 0.15 0.50 -5.16
CA GLY A 7 -0.02 1.06 -3.82
C GLY A 7 0.30 0.01 -2.77
N ILE A 8 1.00 0.41 -1.71
CA ILE A 8 1.39 -0.49 -0.61
C ILE A 8 0.95 0.12 0.72
N ASP A 9 0.15 -0.63 1.46
CA ASP A 9 -0.18 -0.34 2.85
C ASP A 9 0.65 -1.30 3.72
N PRO A 10 1.80 -0.84 4.28
CA PRO A 10 2.72 -1.72 5.01
C PRO A 10 2.10 -2.26 6.28
N GLY A 11 2.45 -3.49 6.63
CA GLY A 11 1.99 -4.13 7.85
C GLY A 11 2.13 -5.63 7.75
N THR A 12 1.81 -6.33 8.83
CA THR A 12 1.78 -7.80 8.85
C THR A 12 0.80 -8.31 7.80
N LYS A 13 -0.33 -7.64 7.67
CA LYS A 13 -1.26 -7.82 6.56
C LYS A 13 -1.01 -6.65 5.61
N THR A 14 -0.22 -6.90 4.59
CA THR A 14 0.12 -5.88 3.61
C THR A 14 -1.00 -5.73 2.60
N GLY A 15 -1.46 -4.51 2.42
CA GLY A 15 -2.39 -4.18 1.34
C GLY A 15 -1.61 -3.84 0.08
N VAL A 16 -2.02 -4.41 -1.05
CA VAL A 16 -1.38 -4.18 -2.35
C VAL A 16 -2.45 -3.86 -3.38
N ALA A 17 -2.24 -2.80 -4.15
CA ALA A 17 -3.15 -2.41 -5.22
C ALA A 17 -2.35 -2.26 -6.51
N PHE A 18 -2.86 -2.85 -7.60
CA PHE A 18 -2.24 -2.73 -8.91
C PHE A 18 -3.13 -1.89 -9.82
N TYR A 19 -2.55 -0.84 -10.38
CA TYR A 19 -3.18 0.01 -11.39
C TYR A 19 -2.45 -0.13 -12.71
N GLN A 20 -3.22 -0.25 -13.78
CA GLN A 20 -2.68 -0.30 -15.12
C GLN A 20 -3.57 0.54 -16.04
N ASP A 21 -2.95 1.43 -16.81
CA ASP A 21 -3.65 2.34 -17.71
C ASP A 21 -4.76 3.15 -17.02
N GLY A 22 -4.47 3.59 -15.79
CA GLY A 22 -5.40 4.39 -15.00
C GLY A 22 -6.52 3.62 -14.33
N LYS A 23 -6.52 2.29 -14.44
CA LYS A 23 -7.56 1.45 -13.86
C LYS A 23 -7.00 0.55 -12.78
N LEU A 24 -7.73 0.45 -11.68
CA LEU A 24 -7.45 -0.50 -10.61
C LEU A 24 -7.79 -1.91 -11.12
N THR A 25 -6.78 -2.75 -11.25
CA THR A 25 -6.95 -4.10 -11.81
C THR A 25 -7.01 -5.18 -10.74
N GLU A 26 -6.26 -5.05 -9.64
CA GLU A 26 -6.21 -6.06 -8.60
C GLU A 26 -5.96 -5.44 -7.24
N LEU A 27 -6.55 -6.04 -6.22
CA LEU A 27 -6.29 -5.75 -4.82
C LEU A 27 -5.93 -7.04 -4.10
N HIS A 28 -4.92 -6.98 -3.24
CA HIS A 28 -4.51 -8.13 -2.42
C HIS A 28 -4.27 -7.70 -0.99
N THR A 29 -4.54 -8.59 -0.05
CA THR A 29 -4.12 -8.46 1.33
C THR A 29 -3.40 -9.74 1.70
N CYS A 30 -2.12 -9.64 2.01
CA CYS A 30 -1.26 -10.81 2.20
C CYS A 30 -0.06 -10.46 3.06
N ARG A 31 0.70 -11.47 3.45
CA ARG A 31 1.94 -11.26 4.17
C ARG A 31 3.00 -10.68 3.23
N ILE A 32 3.99 -10.02 3.81
CA ILE A 32 4.98 -9.22 3.07
C ILE A 32 5.73 -10.03 2.00
N LEU A 33 6.09 -11.28 2.29
CA LEU A 33 6.81 -12.10 1.32
C LEU A 33 5.93 -12.47 0.12
N ILE A 34 4.65 -12.70 0.37
CA ILE A 34 3.69 -12.96 -0.71
C ILE A 34 3.50 -11.70 -1.56
N ALA A 35 3.45 -10.54 -0.90
CA ALA A 35 3.35 -9.26 -1.62
C ALA A 35 4.56 -9.04 -2.53
N PHE A 36 5.77 -9.31 -2.04
CA PHE A 36 6.97 -9.24 -2.87
C PHE A 36 6.88 -10.15 -4.09
N ASN A 37 6.39 -11.38 -3.88
CA ASN A 37 6.26 -12.35 -4.97
C ASN A 37 5.25 -11.89 -6.01
N GLU A 38 4.12 -11.33 -5.58
CA GLU A 38 3.12 -10.77 -6.50
C GLU A 38 3.72 -9.67 -7.37
N ILE A 39 4.48 -8.77 -6.77
CA ILE A 39 5.14 -7.69 -7.50
C ILE A 39 6.20 -8.26 -8.43
N PHE A 40 6.97 -9.24 -7.97
CA PHE A 40 7.99 -9.86 -8.79
C PHE A 40 7.40 -10.45 -10.07
N GLU A 41 6.29 -11.19 -9.95
CA GLU A 41 5.63 -11.78 -11.10
C GLU A 41 5.09 -10.73 -12.07
N LYS A 42 4.42 -9.70 -11.53
CA LYS A 42 3.77 -8.69 -12.38
C LYS A 42 4.74 -7.70 -13.01
N VAL A 43 5.89 -7.49 -12.40
CA VAL A 43 6.86 -6.50 -12.86
C VAL A 43 8.02 -7.17 -13.58
N PHE A 44 8.76 -8.03 -12.88
CA PHE A 44 10.00 -8.58 -13.42
C PHE A 44 9.75 -9.68 -14.44
N LEU A 45 8.90 -10.66 -14.12
CA LEU A 45 8.61 -11.74 -15.06
C LEU A 45 7.83 -11.24 -16.26
N ALA A 46 6.98 -10.23 -16.08
CA ALA A 46 6.24 -9.62 -17.16
C ALA A 46 7.03 -8.53 -17.90
N GLN A 47 8.25 -8.25 -17.48
CA GLN A 47 9.14 -7.23 -18.07
C GLN A 47 8.46 -5.86 -18.19
N LYS A 48 7.80 -5.43 -17.12
CA LYS A 48 7.11 -4.14 -17.07
C LYS A 48 7.81 -3.17 -16.14
N GLN A 49 7.62 -1.88 -16.39
CA GLN A 49 8.06 -0.83 -15.47
C GLN A 49 7.00 -0.63 -14.39
N ALA A 50 7.46 -0.22 -13.22
CA ALA A 50 6.56 -0.01 -12.07
C ALA A 50 6.99 1.21 -11.27
N HIS A 51 6.02 1.78 -10.54
CA HIS A 51 6.28 2.80 -9.53
C HIS A 51 5.45 2.44 -8.30
N LEU A 52 6.09 2.38 -7.15
CA LEU A 52 5.42 2.06 -5.89
C LEU A 52 5.07 3.33 -5.12
N TYR A 53 3.86 3.37 -4.59
CA TYR A 53 3.40 4.41 -3.66
C TYR A 53 3.19 3.73 -2.32
N ILE A 54 4.00 4.11 -1.33
CA ILE A 54 4.07 3.40 -0.05
C ILE A 54 3.65 4.34 1.06
N GLU A 55 2.67 3.96 1.87
CA GLU A 55 2.26 4.79 3.00
C GLU A 55 3.43 4.97 3.97
N ASN A 56 3.73 6.24 4.26
CA ASN A 56 4.84 6.60 5.13
C ASN A 56 4.35 6.75 6.57
N PRO A 57 4.62 5.79 7.47
CA PRO A 57 4.19 5.87 8.86
C PRO A 57 4.89 6.96 9.66
N ASN A 58 5.98 7.51 9.14
CA ASN A 58 6.71 8.59 9.82
C ASN A 58 5.95 9.92 9.82
N THR A 59 4.88 10.02 9.03
CA THR A 59 4.00 11.19 9.03
C THR A 59 2.88 11.08 10.07
N TRP A 60 2.75 9.93 10.75
CA TRP A 60 1.70 9.73 11.74
C TRP A 60 1.93 10.61 12.96
N LYS A 61 0.83 11.09 13.56
CA LYS A 61 0.89 11.90 14.78
C LYS A 61 1.40 11.06 15.94
N ARG A 62 2.16 11.71 16.86
CA ARG A 62 2.61 11.06 18.07
C ARG A 62 1.43 10.66 18.95
N PHE A 63 1.53 9.48 19.54
CA PHE A 63 0.58 9.04 20.55
C PHE A 63 0.85 9.80 21.85
N LYS A 64 -0.21 10.35 22.45
CA LYS A 64 -0.11 10.98 23.77
C LYS A 64 -0.52 9.95 24.82
N GLY A 65 0.15 9.96 25.98
CA GLY A 65 0.02 8.93 27.00
C GLY A 65 -1.41 8.67 27.45
N ASN A 66 -1.89 7.50 27.11
CA ASN A 66 -3.10 6.89 27.62
C ASN A 66 -2.85 5.39 27.78
N LYS A 67 -3.85 4.65 28.25
CA LYS A 67 -3.68 3.22 28.52
C LYS A 67 -3.16 2.42 27.31
N ASP A 68 -3.49 2.85 26.11
CA ASP A 68 -3.16 2.13 24.88
C ASP A 68 -1.93 2.69 24.17
N SER A 69 -1.32 3.77 24.69
CA SER A 69 -0.24 4.45 23.99
C SER A 69 0.97 3.54 23.75
N HIS A 70 1.29 2.66 24.71
CA HIS A 70 2.43 1.76 24.59
C HIS A 70 2.20 0.71 23.50
N ALA A 71 1.02 0.08 23.49
CA ALA A 71 0.66 -0.90 22.47
C ALA A 71 0.59 -0.27 21.08
N ARG A 72 0.04 0.95 20.98
CA ARG A 72 0.00 1.72 19.73
C ARG A 72 1.39 2.06 19.24
N ALA A 73 2.29 2.47 20.15
CA ALA A 73 3.67 2.78 19.81
C ALA A 73 4.40 1.55 19.27
N GLN A 74 4.17 0.37 19.86
CA GLN A 74 4.74 -0.89 19.36
C GLN A 74 4.22 -1.23 17.98
N GLY A 75 2.91 -1.09 17.75
CA GLY A 75 2.31 -1.30 16.45
C GLY A 75 2.87 -0.36 15.38
N ALA A 76 3.01 0.93 15.74
CA ALA A 76 3.60 1.92 14.85
C ALA A 76 5.07 1.60 14.54
N GLY A 77 5.83 1.12 15.52
CA GLY A 77 7.22 0.70 15.32
C GLY A 77 7.33 -0.47 14.37
N SER A 78 6.41 -1.44 14.48
CA SER A 78 6.36 -2.58 13.58
C SER A 78 6.08 -2.17 12.14
N VAL A 79 5.12 -1.26 11.94
CA VAL A 79 4.78 -0.75 10.60
C VAL A 79 5.92 0.09 10.03
N LYS A 80 6.62 0.87 10.87
CA LYS A 80 7.81 1.61 10.42
C LYS A 80 8.91 0.68 9.94
N ARG A 81 9.11 -0.45 10.61
CA ARG A 81 10.05 -1.47 10.17
C ARG A 81 9.62 -2.05 8.84
N ASP A 82 8.35 -2.39 8.68
CA ASP A 82 7.84 -2.95 7.43
C ASP A 82 7.95 -1.94 6.28
N TYR A 83 7.69 -0.66 6.56
CA TYR A 83 7.90 0.41 5.59
C TYR A 83 9.37 0.45 5.15
N ALA A 84 10.30 0.38 6.09
CA ALA A 84 11.73 0.39 5.77
C ALA A 84 12.12 -0.81 4.89
N ILE A 85 11.51 -1.97 5.13
CA ILE A 85 11.76 -3.16 4.30
C ILE A 85 11.25 -2.92 2.87
N TRP A 86 10.10 -2.27 2.70
CA TRP A 86 9.57 -1.93 1.39
C TRP A 86 10.48 -0.95 0.65
N VAL A 87 11.02 0.04 1.35
CA VAL A 87 11.97 0.99 0.76
C VAL A 87 13.23 0.23 0.32
N GLU A 88 13.76 -0.65 1.17
CA GLU A 88 14.91 -1.48 0.83
C GLU A 88 14.63 -2.34 -0.40
N PHE A 89 13.46 -2.94 -0.47
CA PHE A 89 13.04 -3.73 -1.63
C PHE A 89 13.09 -2.89 -2.91
N CYS A 90 12.54 -1.69 -2.87
CA CYS A 90 12.56 -0.79 -4.03
C CYS A 90 13.97 -0.38 -4.42
N GLU A 91 14.81 -0.05 -3.43
CA GLU A 91 16.19 0.35 -3.69
C GLU A 91 17.01 -0.81 -4.24
N TYR A 92 16.83 -2.01 -3.69
CA TYR A 92 17.54 -3.20 -4.14
C TYR A 92 17.20 -3.54 -5.60
N HIS A 93 15.93 -3.47 -5.96
CA HIS A 93 15.46 -3.80 -7.30
C HIS A 93 15.42 -2.61 -8.25
N LYS A 94 15.83 -1.44 -7.78
CA LYS A 94 15.85 -0.19 -8.55
C LYS A 94 14.46 0.17 -9.10
N ILE A 95 13.45 0.00 -8.27
CA ILE A 95 12.09 0.40 -8.60
C ILE A 95 11.83 1.80 -8.04
N PRO A 96 11.40 2.76 -8.85
CA PRO A 96 11.03 4.07 -8.33
C PRO A 96 9.91 3.98 -7.32
N TYR A 97 9.98 4.74 -6.25
CA TYR A 97 8.92 4.77 -5.25
C TYR A 97 8.70 6.18 -4.72
N THR A 98 7.51 6.41 -4.19
CA THR A 98 7.12 7.68 -3.57
C THR A 98 6.46 7.38 -2.23
N PRO A 99 7.01 7.89 -1.11
CA PRO A 99 6.30 7.83 0.17
C PRO A 99 5.07 8.73 0.10
N VAL A 100 3.94 8.23 0.59
CA VAL A 100 2.68 8.98 0.54
C VAL A 100 1.95 8.91 1.88
N SER A 101 1.06 9.87 2.08
CA SER A 101 0.08 9.83 3.17
C SER A 101 -1.30 9.85 2.56
N VAL A 102 -2.15 8.91 2.96
CA VAL A 102 -3.54 8.89 2.52
C VAL A 102 -4.32 9.92 3.33
N ARG A 103 -5.09 10.76 2.67
CA ARG A 103 -5.95 11.74 3.36
C ARG A 103 -6.95 11.01 4.25
N GLY A 104 -7.23 11.58 5.44
CA GLY A 104 -8.10 10.95 6.42
C GLY A 104 -9.47 10.54 5.89
N ASN A 105 -10.06 11.35 5.02
CA ASN A 105 -11.36 11.05 4.42
C ASN A 105 -11.31 9.96 3.35
N LEU A 106 -10.12 9.54 2.93
CA LEU A 106 -9.93 8.46 1.95
C LEU A 106 -9.37 7.19 2.59
N LYS A 107 -9.17 7.20 3.91
CA LYS A 107 -8.75 6.02 4.65
C LYS A 107 -9.94 5.23 5.14
N LYS A 108 -9.76 3.91 5.27
CA LYS A 108 -10.73 3.00 5.87
C LYS A 108 -12.10 3.10 5.21
N LEU A 109 -12.13 3.30 3.91
CA LEU A 109 -13.38 3.30 3.16
C LEU A 109 -14.04 1.93 3.24
N THR A 110 -15.36 1.91 3.31
CA THR A 110 -16.12 0.68 3.17
C THR A 110 -16.01 0.20 1.73
N LYS A 111 -16.38 -1.07 1.51
CA LYS A 111 -16.38 -1.64 0.15
C LYS A 111 -17.26 -0.82 -0.78
N GLU A 112 -18.42 -0.38 -0.29
CA GLU A 112 -19.38 0.42 -1.07
C GLU A 112 -18.83 1.80 -1.41
N GLN A 113 -18.21 2.46 -0.43
CA GLN A 113 -17.58 3.77 -0.65
C GLN A 113 -16.44 3.68 -1.65
N PHE A 114 -15.61 2.65 -1.50
CA PHE A 114 -14.49 2.42 -2.40
C PHE A 114 -14.96 2.16 -3.83
N ALA A 115 -16.02 1.36 -3.99
CA ALA A 115 -16.59 1.09 -5.30
C ALA A 115 -17.13 2.37 -5.96
N LYS A 116 -17.73 3.27 -5.18
CA LYS A 116 -18.22 4.55 -5.70
C LYS A 116 -17.06 5.41 -6.21
N VAL A 117 -15.94 5.41 -5.49
CA VAL A 117 -14.79 6.25 -5.87
C VAL A 117 -14.04 5.65 -7.05
N THR A 118 -13.74 4.35 -7.00
CA THR A 118 -12.81 3.72 -7.95
C THR A 118 -13.51 2.91 -9.04
N GLY A 119 -14.76 2.53 -8.84
CA GLY A 119 -15.45 1.60 -9.73
C GLY A 119 -15.10 0.13 -9.51
N TYR A 120 -14.19 -0.16 -8.60
CA TYR A 120 -13.73 -1.54 -8.34
C TYR A 120 -14.73 -2.27 -7.45
N LYS A 121 -15.25 -3.39 -7.94
CA LYS A 121 -16.27 -4.18 -7.24
C LYS A 121 -15.80 -5.57 -6.82
N GLY A 122 -14.53 -5.89 -7.04
CA GLY A 122 -13.95 -7.18 -6.66
C GLY A 122 -13.72 -7.30 -5.15
N PRO A 123 -13.19 -8.45 -4.71
CA PRO A 123 -12.88 -8.66 -3.30
C PRO A 123 -11.86 -7.64 -2.78
N SER A 124 -12.06 -7.18 -1.55
CA SER A 124 -11.17 -6.21 -0.93
C SER A 124 -11.23 -6.29 0.58
N SER A 125 -10.19 -5.80 1.22
CA SER A 125 -10.13 -5.56 2.66
C SER A 125 -9.83 -4.08 2.89
N VAL A 126 -9.91 -3.64 4.16
CA VAL A 126 -9.52 -2.28 4.52
C VAL A 126 -8.08 -1.99 4.07
N HIS A 127 -7.16 -2.93 4.29
CA HIS A 127 -5.75 -2.74 3.92
C HIS A 127 -5.57 -2.59 2.41
N SER A 128 -6.22 -3.43 1.62
CA SER A 128 -6.10 -3.36 0.16
C SER A 128 -6.79 -2.10 -0.39
N ARG A 129 -7.89 -1.68 0.21
CA ARG A 129 -8.57 -0.45 -0.19
C ARG A 129 -7.71 0.78 0.13
N ASP A 130 -7.08 0.81 1.31
CA ASP A 130 -6.13 1.88 1.64
C ASP A 130 -4.97 1.94 0.65
N ALA A 131 -4.43 0.77 0.28
CA ALA A 131 -3.40 0.70 -0.75
C ALA A 131 -3.89 1.27 -2.08
N GLY A 132 -5.13 0.96 -2.46
CA GLY A 132 -5.74 1.49 -3.67
C GLY A 132 -5.83 3.01 -3.67
N MET A 133 -6.15 3.60 -2.51
CA MET A 133 -6.30 5.04 -2.40
C MET A 133 -4.96 5.79 -2.45
N MET A 134 -3.84 5.11 -2.23
CA MET A 134 -2.52 5.73 -2.37
C MET A 134 -2.18 6.05 -3.82
N VAL A 135 -2.78 5.34 -4.75
CA VAL A 135 -2.51 5.50 -6.18
C VAL A 135 -3.62 6.28 -6.90
N TRP A 136 -4.83 6.28 -6.33
CA TRP A 136 -5.98 6.91 -6.95
C TRP A 136 -5.68 8.35 -7.37
N GLY A 137 -5.93 8.66 -8.64
CA GLY A 137 -5.73 10.00 -9.18
C GLY A 137 -4.30 10.35 -9.59
N ARG A 138 -3.38 9.39 -9.56
CA ARG A 138 -1.97 9.64 -9.93
C ARG A 138 -1.62 9.27 -11.36
#